data_048aa32f91b69247f9f6be8cc2c68705
#
_entry.id   048aa32f91b69247f9f6be8cc2c68705
#
_cell.length_a   1.000
_cell.length_b   1.000
_cell.length_c   1.000
_cell.angle_alpha   90.00
_cell.angle_beta   90.00
_cell.angle_gamma   90.00
#
_symmetry.space_group_name_H-M   'P 1'
#
loop_
_entity.id
_entity.type
_entity.pdbx_description
1 polymer ?
#
loop_
_entity_poly.entity_id
_entity_poly.type
_entity_poly.pdbx_seq_one_letter_code
_entity_poly.pdbx_strand_id
1 'polypeptide(L)'
;MEEYRKVVKKKIGLMATFNVLAVAFITLIVNLENMTAIINEPITDFIHGFQLGIFIFLQFVMVMYITKYGKSLKNEDKLKKLYIVEHDERTTLIKNKIGGVGFNFSLGVIATAAIMAGFFNQMVFVTLLGVLIFMSLVKGFLKVYYRNKF
;
A
#
# COMPACT_ATOMS: atom_id res chain seq x y z
N MET A 1 12.44 -12.36 22.04
CA MET A 1 12.79 -12.12 20.62
C MET A 1 12.22 -13.19 19.69
N GLU A 2 12.15 -14.44 20.11
CA GLU A 2 11.56 -15.54 19.32
C GLU A 2 10.11 -15.27 18.91
N GLU A 3 9.26 -14.81 19.83
CA GLU A 3 7.86 -14.46 19.51
C GLU A 3 7.77 -13.34 18.47
N TYR A 4 8.58 -12.29 18.61
CA TYR A 4 8.59 -11.19 17.64
C TYR A 4 9.07 -11.66 16.26
N ARG A 5 10.03 -12.59 16.20
CA ARG A 5 10.47 -13.23 14.96
C ARG A 5 9.33 -13.96 14.25
N LYS A 6 8.46 -14.67 14.99
CA LYS A 6 7.25 -15.31 14.44
C LYS A 6 6.28 -14.27 13.87
N VAL A 7 6.06 -13.16 14.59
CA VAL A 7 5.20 -12.06 14.11
C VAL A 7 5.73 -11.46 12.81
N VAL A 8 7.04 -11.20 12.71
CA VAL A 8 7.65 -10.65 11.49
C VAL A 8 7.55 -11.63 10.33
N LYS A 9 7.78 -12.95 10.55
CA LYS A 9 7.57 -13.98 9.52
C LYS A 9 6.12 -14.01 9.02
N LYS A 10 5.14 -13.93 9.92
CA LYS A 10 3.71 -13.87 9.56
C LYS A 10 3.40 -12.62 8.75
N LYS A 11 3.93 -11.44 9.11
CA LYS A 11 3.79 -10.19 8.33
C LYS A 11 4.34 -10.35 6.91
N ILE A 12 5.54 -10.91 6.76
CA ILE A 12 6.16 -11.17 5.45
C ILE A 12 5.28 -12.12 4.62
N GLY A 13 4.84 -13.24 5.21
CA GLY A 13 3.99 -14.20 4.53
C GLY A 13 2.70 -13.55 4.02
N LEU A 14 2.01 -12.79 4.88
CA LEU A 14 0.79 -12.10 4.51
C LEU A 14 1.00 -11.06 3.40
N MET A 15 2.07 -10.26 3.48
CA MET A 15 2.42 -9.30 2.43
C MET A 15 2.78 -9.99 1.11
N ALA A 16 3.53 -11.09 1.15
CA ALA A 16 3.91 -11.85 -0.03
C ALA A 16 2.68 -12.49 -0.71
N THR A 17 1.79 -13.10 0.06
CA THR A 17 0.54 -13.68 -0.45
C THR A 17 -0.33 -12.60 -1.11
N PHE A 18 -0.51 -11.45 -0.44
CA PHE A 18 -1.28 -10.36 -1.01
C PHE A 18 -0.64 -9.82 -2.30
N ASN A 19 0.69 -9.68 -2.35
CA ASN A 19 1.41 -9.26 -3.54
C ASN A 19 1.19 -10.21 -4.72
N VAL A 20 1.31 -11.51 -4.49
CA VAL A 20 1.09 -12.54 -5.55
C VAL A 20 -0.37 -12.51 -6.03
N LEU A 21 -1.34 -12.43 -5.11
CA LEU A 21 -2.76 -12.37 -5.48
C LEU A 21 -3.08 -11.10 -6.26
N ALA A 22 -2.51 -9.95 -5.88
CA ALA A 22 -2.72 -8.70 -6.59
C ALA A 22 -2.14 -8.75 -8.01
N VAL A 23 -0.95 -9.31 -8.20
CA VAL A 23 -0.37 -9.49 -9.53
C VAL A 23 -1.21 -10.45 -10.38
N ALA A 24 -1.63 -11.59 -9.83
CA ALA A 24 -2.48 -12.54 -10.53
C ALA A 24 -3.81 -11.90 -10.96
N PHE A 25 -4.42 -11.12 -10.08
CA PHE A 25 -5.69 -10.43 -10.36
C PHE A 25 -5.56 -9.42 -11.49
N ILE A 26 -4.54 -8.56 -11.46
CA ILE A 26 -4.28 -7.58 -12.53
C ILE A 26 -3.99 -8.28 -13.86
N THR A 27 -3.20 -9.35 -13.84
CA THR A 27 -2.90 -10.12 -15.05
C THR A 27 -4.17 -10.71 -15.68
N LEU A 28 -5.08 -11.22 -14.86
CA LEU A 28 -6.38 -11.72 -15.33
C LEU A 28 -7.20 -10.61 -15.99
N ILE A 29 -7.30 -9.44 -15.36
CA ILE A 29 -8.10 -8.32 -15.90
C ILE A 29 -7.51 -7.82 -17.22
N VAL A 30 -6.20 -7.58 -17.27
CA VAL A 30 -5.54 -7.11 -18.52
C VAL A 30 -5.73 -8.10 -19.67
N ASN A 31 -5.69 -9.42 -19.39
CA ASN A 31 -5.98 -10.41 -20.43
C ASN A 31 -7.44 -10.36 -20.88
N LEU A 32 -8.40 -10.16 -19.98
CA LEU A 32 -9.81 -10.03 -20.34
C LEU A 32 -10.07 -8.77 -21.16
N GLU A 33 -9.48 -7.63 -20.82
CA GLU A 33 -9.58 -6.39 -21.57
C GLU A 33 -9.02 -6.52 -22.99
N ASN A 34 -7.86 -7.14 -23.16
CA ASN A 34 -7.28 -7.39 -24.47
C ASN A 34 -8.17 -8.25 -25.39
N MET A 35 -9.03 -9.10 -24.81
CA MET A 35 -10.01 -9.89 -25.57
C MET A 35 -11.27 -9.09 -25.95
N THR A 36 -11.55 -8.00 -25.24
CA THR A 36 -12.78 -7.19 -25.44
C THR A 36 -12.54 -5.80 -26.04
N ALA A 37 -11.27 -5.40 -26.23
CA ALA A 37 -10.88 -4.07 -26.67
C ALA A 37 -11.31 -3.81 -28.12
N ILE A 38 -12.42 -3.08 -28.31
CA ILE A 38 -12.94 -2.59 -29.60
C ILE A 38 -12.85 -1.06 -29.70
N ILE A 39 -12.50 -0.33 -28.64
CA ILE A 39 -12.55 1.14 -28.63
C ILE A 39 -11.20 1.72 -28.20
N ASN A 40 -10.42 2.18 -29.17
CA ASN A 40 -9.18 2.93 -28.97
C ASN A 40 -9.48 4.43 -28.86
N GLU A 41 -9.71 4.93 -27.63
CA GLU A 41 -9.68 6.37 -27.37
C GLU A 41 -8.37 6.75 -26.67
N PRO A 42 -7.62 7.78 -27.14
CA PRO A 42 -6.31 8.16 -26.57
C PRO A 42 -6.33 8.49 -25.07
N ILE A 43 -7.47 9.02 -24.59
CA ILE A 43 -7.65 9.35 -23.16
C ILE A 43 -7.77 8.08 -22.32
N THR A 44 -8.41 7.05 -22.84
CA THR A 44 -8.55 5.74 -22.21
C THR A 44 -7.19 5.09 -22.01
N ASP A 45 -6.35 5.10 -23.03
CA ASP A 45 -4.98 4.53 -22.97
C ASP A 45 -4.10 5.23 -21.94
N PHE A 46 -4.20 6.57 -21.84
CA PHE A 46 -3.47 7.32 -20.81
C PHE A 46 -3.89 6.93 -19.40
N ILE A 47 -5.20 6.81 -19.14
CA ILE A 47 -5.73 6.43 -17.81
C ILE A 47 -5.33 5.02 -17.45
N HIS A 48 -5.40 4.07 -18.37
CA HIS A 48 -4.95 2.69 -18.15
C HIS A 48 -3.44 2.62 -17.88
N GLY A 49 -2.63 3.34 -18.63
CA GLY A 49 -1.19 3.44 -18.39
C GLY A 49 -0.86 4.02 -17.02
N PHE A 50 -1.56 5.07 -16.61
CA PHE A 50 -1.40 5.68 -15.29
C PHE A 50 -1.82 4.74 -14.15
N GLN A 51 -2.93 4.03 -14.31
CA GLN A 51 -3.42 3.03 -13.37
C GLN A 51 -2.43 1.87 -13.18
N LEU A 52 -1.89 1.34 -14.27
CA LEU A 52 -0.83 0.32 -14.23
C LEU A 52 0.44 0.86 -13.56
N GLY A 53 0.81 2.11 -13.85
CA GLY A 53 1.95 2.76 -13.20
C GLY A 53 1.80 2.85 -11.68
N ILE A 54 0.63 3.26 -11.18
CA ILE A 54 0.32 3.27 -9.74
C ILE A 54 0.41 1.86 -9.16
N PHE A 55 -0.16 0.88 -9.85
CA PHE A 55 -0.13 -0.52 -9.40
C PHE A 55 1.31 -1.03 -9.28
N ILE A 56 2.15 -0.84 -10.30
CA ILE A 56 3.56 -1.22 -10.29
C ILE A 56 4.30 -0.52 -9.13
N PHE A 57 4.05 0.77 -8.93
CA PHE A 57 4.65 1.51 -7.83
C PHE A 57 4.28 0.92 -6.46
N LEU A 58 3.00 0.58 -6.25
CA LEU A 58 2.54 -0.05 -5.00
C LEU A 58 3.20 -1.43 -4.79
N GLN A 59 3.33 -2.24 -5.84
CA GLN A 59 4.03 -3.52 -5.77
C GLN A 59 5.51 -3.33 -5.40
N PHE A 60 6.18 -2.35 -6.00
CA PHE A 60 7.57 -2.03 -5.68
C PHE A 60 7.74 -1.66 -4.21
N VAL A 61 6.88 -0.80 -3.68
CA VAL A 61 6.87 -0.42 -2.26
C VAL A 61 6.68 -1.65 -1.36
N MET A 62 5.77 -2.55 -1.73
CA MET A 62 5.53 -3.79 -0.98
C MET A 62 6.74 -4.70 -0.95
N VAL A 63 7.40 -4.90 -2.09
CA VAL A 63 8.64 -5.68 -2.19
C VAL A 63 9.76 -5.05 -1.34
N MET A 64 9.88 -3.73 -1.31
CA MET A 64 10.82 -3.03 -0.42
C MET A 64 10.56 -3.35 1.07
N TYR A 65 9.29 -3.34 1.50
CA TYR A 65 8.94 -3.71 2.88
C TYR A 65 9.26 -5.18 3.19
N ILE A 66 8.89 -6.10 2.31
CA ILE A 66 9.20 -7.54 2.44
C ILE A 66 10.72 -7.73 2.58
N THR A 67 11.51 -7.07 1.73
CA THR A 67 12.98 -7.13 1.74
C THR A 67 13.56 -6.57 3.04
N LYS A 68 13.02 -5.44 3.52
CA LYS A 68 13.42 -4.83 4.79
C LYS A 68 13.18 -5.77 5.98
N TYR A 69 11.98 -6.34 6.07
CA TYR A 69 11.63 -7.30 7.12
C TYR A 69 12.46 -8.60 6.99
N GLY A 70 12.66 -9.10 5.79
CA GLY A 70 13.49 -10.28 5.52
C GLY A 70 14.95 -10.09 5.94
N LYS A 71 15.54 -8.92 5.64
CA LYS A 71 16.89 -8.56 6.11
C LYS A 71 16.97 -8.46 7.63
N SER A 72 15.91 -8.02 8.30
CA SER A 72 15.85 -7.94 9.76
C SER A 72 15.79 -9.33 10.40
N LEU A 73 15.14 -10.31 9.76
CA LEU A 73 15.12 -11.69 10.26
C LEU A 73 16.47 -12.41 10.22
N LYS A 74 17.36 -12.01 9.29
CA LYS A 74 18.70 -12.60 9.12
C LYS A 74 19.75 -12.05 10.12
N ASN A 75 19.46 -10.94 10.80
CA ASN A 75 20.41 -10.28 11.69
C ASN A 75 19.70 -9.87 12.99
N GLU A 76 20.17 -10.40 14.12
CA GLU A 76 19.55 -10.14 15.43
C GLU A 76 19.56 -8.67 15.85
N ASP A 77 20.65 -7.95 15.55
CA ASP A 77 20.73 -6.51 15.88
C ASP A 77 19.72 -5.70 15.08
N LYS A 78 19.51 -6.04 13.81
CA LYS A 78 18.48 -5.41 12.98
C LYS A 78 17.07 -5.76 13.46
N LEU A 79 16.87 -6.99 13.93
CA LEU A 79 15.59 -7.43 14.49
C LEU A 79 15.31 -6.70 15.81
N LYS A 80 16.30 -6.53 16.68
CA LYS A 80 16.18 -5.73 17.91
C LYS A 80 15.85 -4.27 17.61
N LYS A 81 16.57 -3.64 16.67
CA LYS A 81 16.29 -2.27 16.24
C LYS A 81 14.87 -2.13 15.69
N LEU A 82 14.42 -3.07 14.88
CA LEU A 82 13.07 -3.08 14.34
C LEU A 82 12.02 -3.18 15.46
N TYR A 83 12.25 -4.07 16.43
CA TYR A 83 11.39 -4.23 17.61
C TYR A 83 11.26 -2.93 18.40
N ILE A 84 12.41 -2.28 18.72
CA ILE A 84 12.43 -1.01 19.45
C ILE A 84 11.62 0.05 18.71
N VAL A 85 11.84 0.22 17.39
CA VAL A 85 11.11 1.21 16.59
C VAL A 85 9.61 0.91 16.48
N GLU A 86 9.22 -0.36 16.43
CA GLU A 86 7.79 -0.73 16.38
C GLU A 86 7.08 -0.61 17.72
N HIS A 87 7.79 -0.73 18.85
CA HIS A 87 7.24 -0.68 20.21
C HIS A 87 7.58 0.62 20.95
N ASP A 88 8.21 1.59 20.29
CA ASP A 88 8.47 2.89 20.86
C ASP A 88 7.16 3.63 21.17
N GLU A 89 6.99 4.02 22.43
CA GLU A 89 5.77 4.66 22.93
C GLU A 89 5.45 5.95 22.19
N ARG A 90 6.49 6.76 21.90
CA ARG A 90 6.34 8.00 21.12
C ARG A 90 5.81 7.71 19.71
N THR A 91 6.40 6.74 19.03
CA THR A 91 5.97 6.32 17.68
C THR A 91 4.53 5.80 17.70
N THR A 92 4.17 5.04 18.74
CA THR A 92 2.82 4.49 18.91
C THR A 92 1.80 5.60 19.19
N LEU A 93 2.13 6.56 20.06
CA LEU A 93 1.30 7.73 20.31
C LEU A 93 1.04 8.54 19.04
N ILE A 94 2.09 8.84 18.27
CA ILE A 94 1.96 9.56 17.00
C ILE A 94 1.07 8.77 16.03
N LYS A 95 1.29 7.47 15.86
CA LYS A 95 0.47 6.62 14.98
C LYS A 95 -1.01 6.66 15.38
N ASN A 96 -1.32 6.60 16.66
CA ASN A 96 -2.70 6.64 17.16
C ASN A 96 -3.35 8.01 16.94
N LYS A 97 -2.61 9.09 17.13
CA LYS A 97 -3.10 10.47 16.91
C LYS A 97 -3.39 10.77 15.43
N ILE A 98 -2.68 10.17 14.51
CA ILE A 98 -2.92 10.33 13.05
C ILE A 98 -3.91 9.31 12.46
N GLY A 99 -4.73 8.70 13.31
CA GLY A 99 -5.81 7.79 12.91
C GLY A 99 -5.49 6.29 13.01
N GLY A 100 -4.30 5.93 13.49
CA GLY A 100 -3.95 4.54 13.84
C GLY A 100 -4.09 3.54 12.70
N VAL A 101 -4.47 2.31 13.07
CA VAL A 101 -4.64 1.19 12.14
C VAL A 101 -5.87 1.37 11.26
N GLY A 102 -6.97 1.91 11.81
CA GLY A 102 -8.24 2.08 11.09
C GLY A 102 -8.09 3.00 9.88
N PHE A 103 -7.42 4.13 10.03
CA PHE A 103 -7.18 5.05 8.91
C PHE A 103 -6.31 4.43 7.81
N ASN A 104 -5.28 3.67 8.18
CA ASN A 104 -4.44 2.97 7.22
C ASN A 104 -5.22 1.88 6.47
N PHE A 105 -6.09 1.16 7.18
CA PHE A 105 -6.96 0.17 6.60
C PHE A 105 -7.94 0.80 5.60
N SER A 106 -8.59 1.90 5.98
CA SER A 106 -9.49 2.65 5.09
C SER A 106 -8.79 3.14 3.83
N LEU A 107 -7.58 3.69 3.95
CA LEU A 107 -6.78 4.08 2.78
C LEU A 107 -6.48 2.88 1.87
N GLY A 108 -6.16 1.71 2.44
CA GLY A 108 -5.93 0.48 1.68
C GLY A 108 -7.18 0.03 0.92
N VAL A 109 -8.35 0.06 1.56
CA VAL A 109 -9.63 -0.29 0.93
C VAL A 109 -9.98 0.67 -0.20
N ILE A 110 -9.83 2.00 0.03
CA ILE A 110 -10.09 3.00 -1.02
C ILE A 110 -9.10 2.84 -2.17
N ALA A 111 -7.82 2.56 -1.91
CA ALA A 111 -6.83 2.33 -2.96
C ALA A 111 -7.18 1.10 -3.82
N THR A 112 -7.59 0.00 -3.19
CA THR A 112 -8.04 -1.20 -3.90
C THR A 112 -9.29 -0.92 -4.72
N ALA A 113 -10.27 -0.22 -4.13
CA ALA A 113 -11.50 0.17 -4.83
C ALA A 113 -11.21 1.10 -6.02
N ALA A 114 -10.27 2.05 -5.89
CA ALA A 114 -9.86 2.93 -6.98
C ALA A 114 -9.27 2.14 -8.15
N ILE A 115 -8.34 1.20 -7.87
CA ILE A 115 -7.76 0.36 -8.92
C ILE A 115 -8.84 -0.46 -9.63
N MET A 116 -9.76 -1.08 -8.89
CA MET A 116 -10.87 -1.84 -9.48
C MET A 116 -11.81 -0.96 -10.29
N ALA A 117 -12.19 0.21 -9.76
CA ALA A 117 -13.10 1.14 -10.45
C ALA A 117 -12.55 1.63 -11.79
N GLY A 118 -11.22 1.75 -11.92
CA GLY A 118 -10.56 2.19 -13.15
C GLY A 118 -10.83 1.27 -14.35
N PHE A 119 -11.13 -0.02 -14.11
CA PHE A 119 -11.50 -0.96 -15.17
C PHE A 119 -12.96 -0.82 -15.64
N PHE A 120 -13.81 -0.20 -14.83
CA PHE A 120 -15.25 -0.07 -15.14
C PHE A 120 -15.65 1.36 -15.44
N ASN A 121 -15.06 2.34 -14.77
CA ASN A 121 -15.45 3.74 -14.90
C ASN A 121 -14.30 4.69 -14.55
N GLN A 122 -13.78 5.38 -15.54
CA GLN A 122 -12.66 6.31 -15.43
C GLN A 122 -12.95 7.49 -14.49
N MET A 123 -14.20 8.03 -14.52
CA MET A 123 -14.60 9.13 -13.63
C MET A 123 -14.51 8.72 -12.16
N VAL A 124 -14.99 7.52 -11.84
CA VAL A 124 -14.92 6.97 -10.47
C VAL A 124 -13.48 6.77 -10.05
N PHE A 125 -12.62 6.27 -10.94
CA PHE A 125 -11.18 6.12 -10.67
C PHE A 125 -10.53 7.47 -10.32
N VAL A 126 -10.73 8.49 -11.16
CA VAL A 126 -10.13 9.82 -10.94
C VAL A 126 -10.64 10.45 -9.64
N THR A 127 -11.92 10.30 -9.34
CA THR A 127 -12.50 10.80 -8.09
C THR A 127 -11.92 10.12 -6.87
N LEU A 128 -11.83 8.78 -6.86
CA LEU A 128 -11.23 8.03 -5.76
C LEU A 128 -9.72 8.31 -5.60
N LEU A 129 -9.02 8.52 -6.71
CA LEU A 129 -7.62 8.94 -6.70
C LEU A 129 -7.46 10.30 -6.03
N GLY A 130 -8.31 11.28 -6.35
CA GLY A 130 -8.33 12.58 -5.70
C GLY A 130 -8.55 12.48 -4.19
N VAL A 131 -9.50 11.64 -3.77
CA VAL A 131 -9.75 11.36 -2.34
C VAL A 131 -8.52 10.74 -1.67
N LEU A 132 -7.85 9.77 -2.32
CA LEU A 132 -6.64 9.15 -1.78
C LEU A 132 -5.51 10.15 -1.60
N ILE A 133 -5.27 11.00 -2.60
CA ILE A 133 -4.25 12.05 -2.52
C ILE A 133 -4.56 12.99 -1.36
N PHE A 134 -5.79 13.48 -1.28
CA PHE A 134 -6.22 14.37 -0.21
C PHE A 134 -6.02 13.75 1.18
N MET A 135 -6.50 12.54 1.40
CA MET A 135 -6.34 11.81 2.66
C MET A 135 -4.87 11.56 3.01
N SER A 136 -4.05 11.25 2.02
CA SER A 136 -2.61 11.04 2.21
C SER A 136 -1.89 12.33 2.60
N LEU A 137 -2.25 13.47 2.02
CA LEU A 137 -1.73 14.78 2.38
C LEU A 137 -2.11 15.16 3.82
N VAL A 138 -3.39 15.03 4.19
CA VAL A 138 -3.86 15.29 5.55
C VAL A 138 -3.07 14.45 6.56
N LYS A 139 -2.89 13.17 6.28
CA LYS A 139 -2.09 12.28 7.13
C LYS A 139 -0.62 12.71 7.21
N GLY A 140 -0.04 13.13 6.10
CA GLY A 140 1.32 13.64 6.05
C GLY A 140 1.51 14.88 6.93
N PHE A 141 0.60 15.84 6.82
CA PHE A 141 0.59 17.05 7.66
C PHE A 141 0.43 16.74 9.14
N LEU A 142 -0.51 15.89 9.49
CA LEU A 142 -0.72 15.46 10.88
C LEU A 142 0.52 14.75 11.44
N LYS A 143 1.18 13.90 10.62
CA LYS A 143 2.41 13.23 11.04
C LYS A 143 3.53 14.22 11.34
N VAL A 144 3.75 15.22 10.48
CA VAL A 144 4.75 16.25 10.70
C VAL A 144 4.42 17.08 11.93
N TYR A 145 3.16 17.50 12.07
CA TYR A 145 2.70 18.27 13.21
C TYR A 145 2.92 17.54 14.54
N TYR A 146 2.46 16.28 14.64
CA TYR A 146 2.62 15.52 15.89
C TYR A 146 4.06 15.10 16.17
N ARG A 147 4.88 14.88 15.14
CA ARG A 147 6.31 14.61 15.33
C ARG A 147 7.06 15.80 15.92
N ASN A 148 6.65 17.01 15.61
CA ASN A 148 7.27 18.22 16.15
C ASN A 148 6.71 18.60 17.53
N LYS A 149 5.50 18.11 17.86
CA LYS A 149 4.85 18.40 19.14
C LYS A 149 5.30 17.49 20.27
N PHE A 150 5.65 16.25 19.97
CA PHE A 150 6.10 15.20 20.91
C PHE A 150 7.53 14.76 20.59
#